data_d56293e88bbca1ae50339f641188b9a1
#
_entry.id   d56293e88bbca1ae50339f641188b9a1
#
_cell.length_a   1.000
_cell.length_b   1.000
_cell.length_c   1.000
_cell.angle_alpha   90.00
_cell.angle_beta   90.00
_cell.angle_gamma   90.00
#
_symmetry.space_group_name_H-M   'P 1'
#
loop_
_entity.id
_entity.type
_entity.pdbx_description
1 polymer ?
#
loop_
_entity_poly.entity_id
_entity_poly.type
_entity_poly.pdbx_seq_one_letter_code
_entity_poly.pdbx_strand_id
1 'polypeptide(L)'
;MLRDLGHSVEVTTVARDFDPAEEAAKVVAADAIIMQFAGWWMGQPWQVKRWEDLVFTRPEIASGDGRSRTDRTAIYGTGGRNTQKTYMLSSTWNAPLEAFNEPMQFFEAKGIDGLLFPMHKTFQFIGMRPLPSFIANDVLKNPTIEADLERFKAYLIRCFG
;
A
#
# COMPACT_ATOMS: atom_id res chain seq x y z
N MET A 1 -17.86 -0.35 7.59
CA MET A 1 -17.33 0.93 8.04
C MET A 1 -17.10 1.92 6.88
N LEU A 2 -16.18 1.75 5.92
CA LEU A 2 -16.04 2.73 4.82
C LEU A 2 -17.35 2.96 4.05
N ARG A 3 -18.12 1.90 3.80
CA ARG A 3 -19.44 2.04 3.20
C ARG A 3 -20.41 2.83 4.07
N ASP A 4 -20.34 2.71 5.40
CA ASP A 4 -21.16 3.46 6.35
C ASP A 4 -20.76 4.95 6.39
N LEU A 5 -19.52 5.27 5.99
CA LEU A 5 -19.03 6.64 5.77
C LEU A 5 -19.39 7.20 4.38
N GLY A 6 -20.16 6.44 3.58
CA GLY A 6 -20.64 6.89 2.27
C GLY A 6 -19.74 6.56 1.08
N HIS A 7 -18.63 5.80 1.29
CA HIS A 7 -17.75 5.42 0.20
C HIS A 7 -18.26 4.21 -0.58
N SER A 8 -18.07 4.22 -1.90
CA SER A 8 -18.14 3.01 -2.72
C SER A 8 -16.87 2.18 -2.47
N VAL A 9 -17.02 0.90 -2.15
CA VAL A 9 -15.88 0.02 -1.83
C VAL A 9 -15.95 -1.23 -2.67
N GLU A 10 -14.94 -1.41 -3.52
CA GLU A 10 -14.64 -2.66 -4.21
C GLU A 10 -13.53 -3.42 -3.49
N VAL A 11 -13.60 -4.75 -3.48
CA VAL A 11 -12.61 -5.60 -2.81
C VAL A 11 -12.10 -6.64 -3.79
N THR A 12 -10.79 -6.66 -3.99
CA THR A 12 -10.10 -7.72 -4.74
C THR A 12 -9.34 -8.63 -3.79
N THR A 13 -9.50 -9.94 -3.95
CA THR A 13 -8.70 -10.93 -3.24
C THR A 13 -7.58 -11.41 -4.16
N VAL A 14 -6.40 -10.78 -4.05
CA VAL A 14 -5.23 -11.02 -4.93
C VAL A 14 -4.67 -12.45 -4.88
N ALA A 15 -5.06 -13.25 -3.88
CA ALA A 15 -4.73 -14.67 -3.79
C ALA A 15 -5.55 -15.56 -4.73
N ARG A 16 -6.62 -15.03 -5.32
CA ARG A 16 -7.45 -15.70 -6.34
C ARG A 16 -6.98 -15.31 -7.73
N ASP A 17 -7.50 -15.98 -8.73
CA ASP A 17 -7.32 -15.54 -10.11
C ASP A 17 -8.08 -14.23 -10.36
N PHE A 18 -7.48 -13.37 -11.15
CA PHE A 18 -8.03 -12.08 -11.53
C PHE A 18 -7.63 -11.74 -12.97
N ASP A 19 -8.43 -10.93 -13.63
CA ASP A 19 -8.08 -10.33 -14.92
C ASP A 19 -7.32 -9.00 -14.68
N PRO A 20 -6.06 -8.87 -15.14
CA PRO A 20 -5.31 -7.64 -14.97
C PRO A 20 -5.95 -6.40 -15.60
N ALA A 21 -6.76 -6.56 -16.66
CA ALA A 21 -7.46 -5.44 -17.29
C ALA A 21 -8.63 -4.95 -16.43
N GLU A 22 -9.41 -5.87 -15.87
CA GLU A 22 -10.48 -5.53 -14.92
C GLU A 22 -9.92 -4.86 -13.66
N GLU A 23 -8.82 -5.38 -13.12
CA GLU A 23 -8.15 -4.79 -11.96
C GLU A 23 -7.60 -3.40 -12.26
N ALA A 24 -7.00 -3.19 -13.44
CA ALA A 24 -6.54 -1.87 -13.86
C ALA A 24 -7.70 -0.87 -13.97
N ALA A 25 -8.85 -1.30 -14.49
CA ALA A 25 -10.05 -0.46 -14.54
C ALA A 25 -10.52 -0.03 -13.13
N LYS A 26 -10.47 -0.94 -12.14
CA LYS A 26 -10.76 -0.61 -10.73
C LYS A 26 -9.77 0.43 -10.18
N VAL A 27 -8.47 0.26 -10.44
CA VAL A 27 -7.43 1.22 -10.03
C VAL A 27 -7.66 2.59 -10.66
N VAL A 28 -8.04 2.62 -11.94
CA VAL A 28 -8.35 3.88 -12.64
C VAL A 28 -9.59 4.56 -12.07
N ALA A 29 -10.61 3.80 -11.68
CA ALA A 29 -11.86 4.32 -11.11
C ALA A 29 -11.73 4.76 -9.65
N ALA A 30 -10.83 4.14 -8.87
CA ALA A 30 -10.70 4.42 -7.44
C ALA A 30 -10.01 5.75 -7.15
N ASP A 31 -10.44 6.46 -6.12
CA ASP A 31 -9.75 7.63 -5.55
C ASP A 31 -8.65 7.23 -4.56
N ALA A 32 -8.81 6.08 -3.94
CA ALA A 32 -7.84 5.54 -2.98
C ALA A 32 -7.71 4.01 -3.09
N ILE A 33 -6.51 3.51 -2.82
CA ILE A 33 -6.22 2.07 -2.71
C ILE A 33 -5.77 1.76 -1.30
N ILE A 34 -6.43 0.80 -0.64
CA ILE A 34 -5.97 0.21 0.61
C ILE A 34 -5.41 -1.16 0.29
N MET A 35 -4.08 -1.31 0.38
CA MET A 35 -3.42 -2.60 0.20
C MET A 35 -3.28 -3.28 1.56
N GLN A 36 -4.16 -4.27 1.82
CA GLN A 36 -4.17 -5.05 3.06
C GLN A 36 -3.47 -6.39 2.86
N PHE A 37 -2.46 -6.70 3.68
CA PHE A 37 -1.72 -7.97 3.58
C PHE A 37 -1.08 -8.39 4.91
N ALA A 38 -0.75 -9.69 5.03
CA ALA A 38 0.14 -10.18 6.06
C ALA A 38 1.60 -10.00 5.61
N GLY A 39 2.48 -9.54 6.49
CA GLY A 39 3.91 -9.45 6.19
C GLY A 39 4.55 -10.83 6.05
N TRP A 40 5.17 -11.11 4.91
CA TRP A 40 5.92 -12.32 4.64
C TRP A 40 7.37 -12.00 4.28
N TRP A 41 8.31 -12.63 4.98
CA TRP A 41 9.73 -12.47 4.67
C TRP A 41 10.16 -11.01 4.44
N MET A 42 9.80 -10.15 5.41
CA MET A 42 10.14 -8.70 5.47
C MET A 42 9.51 -7.85 4.36
N GLY A 43 8.42 -8.31 3.76
CA GLY A 43 7.71 -7.57 2.71
C GLY A 43 6.29 -8.08 2.48
N GLN A 44 5.73 -7.72 1.35
CA GLN A 44 4.44 -8.22 0.90
C GLN A 44 4.52 -9.67 0.42
N PRO A 45 3.41 -10.45 0.51
CA PRO A 45 3.32 -11.77 -0.12
C PRO A 45 3.50 -11.68 -1.64
N TRP A 46 4.01 -12.76 -2.25
CA TRP A 46 4.22 -12.81 -3.69
C TRP A 46 2.94 -12.56 -4.51
N GLN A 47 1.77 -12.89 -3.98
CA GLN A 47 0.48 -12.63 -4.64
C GLN A 47 0.21 -11.14 -4.80
N VAL A 48 0.56 -10.34 -3.78
CA VAL A 48 0.47 -8.87 -3.85
C VAL A 48 1.45 -8.35 -4.90
N LYS A 49 2.69 -8.85 -4.89
CA LYS A 49 3.70 -8.45 -5.90
C LYS A 49 3.28 -8.84 -7.31
N ARG A 50 2.72 -10.05 -7.50
CA ARG A 50 2.15 -10.49 -8.78
C ARG A 50 1.05 -9.52 -9.26
N TRP A 51 0.15 -9.12 -8.37
CA TRP A 51 -0.90 -8.16 -8.71
C TRP A 51 -0.32 -6.81 -9.13
N GLU A 52 0.63 -6.26 -8.36
CA GLU A 52 1.33 -5.02 -8.70
C GLU A 52 1.99 -5.10 -10.10
N ASP A 53 2.72 -6.18 -10.37
CA ASP A 53 3.45 -6.34 -11.62
C ASP A 53 2.53 -6.47 -12.84
N LEU A 54 1.41 -7.17 -12.71
CA LEU A 54 0.48 -7.37 -13.81
C LEU A 54 -0.46 -6.19 -14.03
N VAL A 55 -0.83 -5.48 -12.97
CA VAL A 55 -1.80 -4.38 -13.02
C VAL A 55 -1.11 -3.04 -13.27
N PHE A 56 -0.03 -2.73 -12.55
CA PHE A 56 0.61 -1.42 -12.67
C PHE A 56 1.44 -1.24 -13.94
N THR A 57 1.80 -2.31 -14.63
CA THR A 57 2.46 -2.24 -15.94
C THR A 57 1.50 -1.90 -17.11
N ARG A 58 0.22 -1.88 -16.84
CA ARG A 58 -0.77 -1.57 -17.86
C ARG A 58 -0.72 -0.09 -18.26
N PRO A 59 -0.90 0.23 -19.58
CA PRO A 59 -0.75 1.59 -20.10
C PRO A 59 -1.76 2.59 -19.51
N GLU A 60 -2.88 2.11 -18.98
CA GLU A 60 -3.89 2.93 -18.31
C GLU A 60 -3.39 3.51 -16.99
N ILE A 61 -2.41 2.84 -16.35
CA ILE A 61 -1.87 3.19 -15.04
C ILE A 61 -0.48 3.78 -15.14
N ALA A 62 0.44 3.09 -15.85
CA ALA A 62 1.83 3.53 -16.00
C ALA A 62 2.00 4.39 -17.26
N SER A 63 2.68 5.52 -17.12
CA SER A 63 2.90 6.48 -18.20
C SER A 63 4.37 6.76 -18.52
N GLY A 64 5.26 5.95 -17.98
CA GLY A 64 6.72 6.13 -18.08
C GLY A 64 7.33 6.67 -16.79
N ASP A 65 8.64 6.93 -16.84
CA ASP A 65 9.45 7.26 -15.66
C ASP A 65 9.59 8.76 -15.39
N GLY A 66 9.03 9.62 -16.23
CA GLY A 66 9.11 11.08 -16.09
C GLY A 66 10.34 11.70 -16.75
N ARG A 67 11.36 10.93 -17.10
CA ARG A 67 12.55 11.47 -17.78
C ARG A 67 12.24 11.87 -19.23
N SER A 68 12.97 12.87 -19.72
CA SER A 68 12.86 13.37 -21.09
C SER A 68 14.23 13.37 -21.77
N ARG A 69 14.24 13.10 -23.09
CA ARG A 69 15.44 13.23 -23.89
C ARG A 69 15.77 14.69 -24.22
N THR A 70 14.76 15.54 -24.18
CA THR A 70 14.88 16.97 -24.48
C THR A 70 15.04 17.86 -23.26
N ASP A 71 14.58 17.39 -22.08
CA ASP A 71 14.74 18.06 -20.80
C ASP A 71 15.52 17.18 -19.82
N ARG A 72 16.80 17.50 -19.61
CA ARG A 72 17.69 16.78 -18.71
C ARG A 72 17.43 17.08 -17.23
N THR A 73 16.57 18.06 -16.90
CA THR A 73 16.15 18.36 -15.53
C THR A 73 14.98 17.50 -15.08
N ALA A 74 14.34 16.79 -15.98
CA ALA A 74 13.23 15.90 -15.68
C ALA A 74 13.68 14.71 -14.78
N ILE A 75 13.00 14.54 -13.66
CA ILE A 75 13.41 13.64 -12.58
C ILE A 75 12.75 12.25 -12.77
N TYR A 76 13.54 11.20 -12.54
CA TYR A 76 13.03 9.81 -12.51
C TYR A 76 11.95 9.63 -11.45
N GLY A 77 10.87 8.92 -11.80
CA GLY A 77 9.76 8.62 -10.90
C GLY A 77 8.68 9.72 -10.85
N THR A 78 8.73 10.72 -11.74
CA THR A 78 7.74 11.82 -11.78
C THR A 78 6.72 11.68 -12.92
N GLY A 79 6.76 10.58 -13.69
CA GLY A 79 5.88 10.36 -14.85
C GLY A 79 4.49 9.80 -14.50
N GLY A 80 4.19 9.53 -13.23
CA GLY A 80 2.94 8.94 -12.80
C GLY A 80 1.73 9.85 -13.01
N ARG A 81 0.60 9.29 -13.48
CA ARG A 81 -0.64 10.03 -13.79
C ARG A 81 -1.67 10.07 -12.66
N ASN A 82 -1.49 9.24 -11.62
CA ASN A 82 -2.47 9.08 -10.56
C ASN A 82 -2.30 10.09 -9.42
N THR A 83 -1.88 11.32 -9.72
CA THR A 83 -1.47 12.35 -8.74
C THR A 83 -2.59 12.84 -7.81
N GLN A 84 -3.85 12.62 -8.20
CA GLN A 84 -5.02 12.95 -7.38
C GLN A 84 -5.44 11.80 -6.46
N LYS A 85 -4.86 10.61 -6.66
CA LYS A 85 -5.20 9.41 -5.89
C LYS A 85 -4.28 9.22 -4.69
N THR A 86 -4.80 8.52 -3.69
CA THR A 86 -4.03 8.15 -2.50
C THR A 86 -3.91 6.63 -2.36
N TYR A 87 -2.94 6.18 -1.56
CA TYR A 87 -2.85 4.78 -1.17
C TYR A 87 -2.50 4.65 0.31
N MET A 88 -2.94 3.55 0.91
CA MET A 88 -2.61 3.14 2.28
C MET A 88 -2.03 1.73 2.24
N LEU A 89 -0.91 1.51 2.91
CA LEU A 89 -0.42 0.18 3.22
C LEU A 89 -0.95 -0.22 4.61
N SER A 90 -1.65 -1.35 4.67
CA SER A 90 -2.17 -1.90 5.91
C SER A 90 -1.66 -3.33 6.06
N SER A 91 -0.93 -3.61 7.13
CA SER A 91 -0.26 -4.90 7.26
C SER A 91 -0.36 -5.49 8.67
N THR A 92 -0.32 -6.83 8.74
CA THR A 92 -0.28 -7.58 10.00
C THR A 92 1.05 -8.30 10.11
N TRP A 93 1.65 -8.32 11.31
CA TRP A 93 2.97 -8.89 11.56
C TRP A 93 2.99 -9.71 12.86
N ASN A 94 3.71 -10.81 12.84
CA ASN A 94 4.00 -11.54 14.07
C ASN A 94 5.13 -10.89 14.89
N ALA A 95 5.87 -9.96 14.32
CA ALA A 95 6.89 -9.20 15.03
C ALA A 95 6.22 -8.16 15.95
N PRO A 96 6.70 -7.97 17.20
CA PRO A 96 6.21 -6.93 18.10
C PRO A 96 6.62 -5.54 17.60
N LEU A 97 5.95 -4.49 18.07
CA LEU A 97 6.16 -3.11 17.60
C LEU A 97 7.60 -2.62 17.82
N GLU A 98 8.20 -3.01 18.93
CA GLU A 98 9.59 -2.68 19.29
C GLU A 98 10.58 -3.17 18.23
N ALA A 99 10.29 -4.31 17.59
CA ALA A 99 11.15 -4.84 16.52
C ALA A 99 11.33 -3.84 15.37
N PHE A 100 10.34 -2.98 15.12
CA PHE A 100 10.38 -1.98 14.04
C PHE A 100 10.97 -0.64 14.48
N ASN A 101 10.77 -0.25 15.76
CA ASN A 101 10.95 1.12 16.20
C ASN A 101 12.19 1.34 17.08
N GLU A 102 12.78 0.25 17.62
CA GLU A 102 13.92 0.35 18.51
C GLU A 102 15.25 0.13 17.78
N PRO A 103 16.26 0.99 17.97
CA PRO A 103 17.53 0.92 17.24
C PRO A 103 18.30 -0.41 17.38
N MET A 104 18.17 -1.07 18.54
CA MET A 104 18.85 -2.34 18.82
C MET A 104 18.02 -3.57 18.46
N GLN A 105 16.83 -3.40 17.90
CA GLN A 105 15.94 -4.45 17.47
C GLN A 105 16.13 -4.78 15.98
N PHE A 106 15.47 -5.85 15.52
CA PHE A 106 15.73 -6.48 14.24
C PHE A 106 15.63 -5.53 13.03
N PHE A 107 14.70 -4.58 13.03
CA PHE A 107 14.53 -3.63 11.94
C PHE A 107 15.22 -2.28 12.17
N GLU A 108 16.08 -2.15 13.18
CA GLU A 108 16.99 -1.01 13.39
C GLU A 108 16.28 0.35 13.40
N ALA A 109 15.12 0.44 14.02
CA ALA A 109 14.28 1.64 14.06
C ALA A 109 13.85 2.18 12.68
N LYS A 110 13.83 1.35 11.64
CA LYS A 110 13.39 1.76 10.28
C LYS A 110 11.88 2.02 10.21
N GLY A 111 11.12 1.50 11.19
CA GLY A 111 9.68 1.56 11.16
C GLY A 111 9.07 0.73 10.03
N ILE A 112 7.75 0.69 9.96
CA ILE A 112 7.05 -0.08 8.91
C ILE A 112 7.25 0.55 7.52
N ASP A 113 7.25 1.87 7.41
CA ASP A 113 7.41 2.55 6.12
C ASP A 113 8.83 2.39 5.58
N GLY A 114 9.83 2.32 6.45
CA GLY A 114 11.21 2.00 6.06
C GLY A 114 11.36 0.57 5.55
N LEU A 115 10.67 -0.39 6.19
CA LEU A 115 10.64 -1.76 5.72
C LEU A 115 9.89 -1.91 4.39
N LEU A 116 8.77 -1.22 4.23
CA LEU A 116 7.93 -1.25 3.04
C LEU A 116 8.32 -0.19 1.99
N PHE A 117 9.51 0.41 2.10
CA PHE A 117 9.99 1.43 1.17
C PHE A 117 9.85 1.05 -0.32
N PRO A 118 10.17 -0.19 -0.77
CA PRO A 118 9.96 -0.57 -2.18
C PRO A 118 8.49 -0.48 -2.61
N MET A 119 7.54 -0.90 -1.75
CA MET A 119 6.10 -0.76 -2.04
C MET A 119 5.70 0.71 -2.16
N HIS A 120 6.14 1.56 -1.22
CA HIS A 120 5.89 2.99 -1.32
C HIS A 120 6.40 3.56 -2.64
N LYS A 121 7.58 3.15 -3.09
CA LYS A 121 8.13 3.60 -4.39
C LYS A 121 7.34 3.10 -5.58
N THR A 122 6.77 1.90 -5.52
CA THR A 122 5.89 1.36 -6.56
C THR A 122 4.64 2.24 -6.74
N PHE A 123 3.92 2.55 -5.66
CA PHE A 123 2.74 3.43 -5.72
C PHE A 123 3.09 4.87 -6.09
N GLN A 124 4.19 5.41 -5.56
CA GLN A 124 4.65 6.76 -5.91
C GLN A 124 5.08 6.87 -7.37
N PHE A 125 5.68 5.82 -7.94
CA PHE A 125 6.08 5.79 -9.34
C PHE A 125 4.90 5.95 -10.30
N ILE A 126 3.76 5.39 -9.97
CA ILE A 126 2.51 5.60 -10.73
C ILE A 126 1.78 6.90 -10.36
N GLY A 127 2.35 7.71 -9.47
CA GLY A 127 1.89 9.06 -9.12
C GLY A 127 1.02 9.16 -7.87
N MET A 128 0.72 8.06 -7.18
CA MET A 128 -0.17 8.07 -6.02
C MET A 128 0.52 8.65 -4.77
N ARG A 129 -0.25 9.32 -3.92
CA ARG A 129 0.22 9.93 -2.67
C ARG A 129 -0.01 8.98 -1.49
N PRO A 130 0.99 8.80 -0.59
CA PRO A 130 0.81 7.94 0.57
C PRO A 130 -0.12 8.56 1.61
N LEU A 131 -1.03 7.76 2.15
CA LEU A 131 -1.58 7.93 3.48
C LEU A 131 -0.64 7.22 4.48
N PRO A 132 -0.64 7.61 5.77
CA PRO A 132 0.19 6.90 6.74
C PRO A 132 -0.14 5.39 6.76
N SER A 133 0.85 4.53 6.92
CA SER A 133 0.64 3.09 6.96
C SER A 133 0.00 2.63 8.28
N PHE A 134 -0.80 1.57 8.22
CA PHE A 134 -1.35 0.91 9.41
C PHE A 134 -0.65 -0.42 9.65
N ILE A 135 -0.37 -0.73 10.92
CA ILE A 135 0.24 -1.99 11.31
C ILE A 135 -0.47 -2.59 12.54
N ALA A 136 -0.80 -3.87 12.47
CA ALA A 136 -1.12 -4.70 13.63
C ALA A 136 0.06 -5.63 13.92
N ASN A 137 0.52 -5.62 15.16
CA ASN A 137 1.73 -6.29 15.61
C ASN A 137 1.41 -7.51 16.46
N ASP A 138 2.38 -8.42 16.57
CA ASP A 138 2.38 -9.58 17.46
C ASP A 138 1.12 -10.47 17.34
N VAL A 139 0.60 -10.56 16.11
CA VAL A 139 -0.73 -11.12 15.84
C VAL A 139 -0.86 -12.63 16.07
N LEU A 140 0.25 -13.34 16.35
CA LEU A 140 0.23 -14.78 16.65
C LEU A 140 0.58 -15.09 18.10
N LYS A 141 1.52 -14.34 18.72
CA LYS A 141 1.99 -14.64 20.09
C LYS A 141 1.19 -13.91 21.15
N ASN A 142 0.94 -12.63 20.98
CA ASN A 142 0.17 -11.80 21.91
C ASN A 142 -0.86 -10.96 21.16
N PRO A 143 -1.86 -11.58 20.51
CA PRO A 143 -2.81 -10.88 19.67
C PRO A 143 -3.71 -9.94 20.49
N THR A 144 -3.88 -8.72 20.00
CA THR A 144 -4.79 -7.69 20.54
C THR A 144 -5.86 -7.32 19.53
N ILE A 145 -6.54 -8.33 18.96
CA ILE A 145 -7.38 -8.21 17.76
C ILE A 145 -8.44 -7.12 17.92
N GLU A 146 -9.17 -7.09 19.04
CA GLU A 146 -10.23 -6.10 19.27
C GLU A 146 -9.64 -4.68 19.33
N ALA A 147 -8.54 -4.48 20.04
CA ALA A 147 -7.87 -3.19 20.12
C ALA A 147 -7.28 -2.75 18.77
N ASP A 148 -6.73 -3.69 17.99
CA ASP A 148 -6.21 -3.42 16.66
C ASP A 148 -7.33 -3.04 15.68
N LEU A 149 -8.49 -3.69 15.76
CA LEU A 149 -9.65 -3.36 14.96
C LEU A 149 -10.21 -1.97 15.31
N GLU A 150 -10.28 -1.61 16.60
CA GLU A 150 -10.71 -0.27 17.02
C GLU A 150 -9.70 0.80 16.59
N ARG A 151 -8.39 0.55 16.71
CA ARG A 151 -7.36 1.43 16.16
C ARG A 151 -7.52 1.61 14.66
N PHE A 152 -7.75 0.53 13.92
CA PHE A 152 -7.93 0.57 12.47
C PHE A 152 -9.17 1.35 12.08
N LYS A 153 -10.29 1.15 12.77
CA LYS A 153 -11.51 1.95 12.55
C LYS A 153 -11.26 3.44 12.74
N ALA A 154 -10.67 3.82 13.87
CA ALA A 154 -10.34 5.22 14.16
C ALA A 154 -9.39 5.80 13.10
N TYR A 155 -8.48 4.98 12.60
CA TYR A 155 -7.55 5.34 11.55
C TYR A 155 -8.25 5.59 10.21
N LEU A 156 -9.18 4.71 9.81
CA LEU A 156 -9.96 4.87 8.60
C LEU A 156 -10.87 6.12 8.66
N ILE A 157 -11.49 6.40 9.82
CA ILE A 157 -12.28 7.64 10.02
C ILE A 157 -11.41 8.88 9.81
N ARG A 158 -10.19 8.89 10.36
CA ARG A 158 -9.28 10.03 10.21
C ARG A 158 -8.82 10.26 8.77
N CYS A 159 -8.68 9.19 7.98
CA CYS A 159 -8.21 9.27 6.60
C CYS A 159 -9.31 9.50 5.57
N PHE A 160 -10.54 9.07 5.87
CA PHE A 160 -11.63 8.98 4.90
C PHE A 160 -12.97 9.52 5.43
N GLY A 161 -13.04 9.98 6.68
CA GLY A 161 -14.25 10.56 7.28
C GLY A 161 -14.50 12.03 6.95
#